data_40a5cf695ee820e6af019326ec3ea3ca
#
_entry.id   40a5cf695ee820e6af019326ec3ea3ca
#
_cell.length_a   1.000
_cell.length_b   1.000
_cell.length_c   1.000
_cell.angle_alpha   90.00
_cell.angle_beta   90.00
_cell.angle_gamma   90.00
#
_symmetry.space_group_name_H-M   'P 1'
#
loop_
_entity.id
_entity.type
_entity.pdbx_description
1 polymer ?
#
loop_
_entity_poly.entity_id
_entity_poly.type
_entity_poly.pdbx_seq_one_letter_code
_entity_poly.pdbx_strand_id
1 'polypeptide(L)'
;EEEPCYPMGNTHGGLVELNGRYYIFDHRHTNNSSFCRQGVAEQINIDAQGLIAQVESTSCGLNNGWLIGEGTYPAYIACVLYYEKTVPIDDRTACITQDGEDRESLPGQYIRGISDGCIVGYRYFQGKELSNIRLTLRGRMKGTLYVTCHEEGGRMQDPEKIAVGSCICDISAGDWETITIPVQVRTGVYPLYFRFRGEGSLDLAEFTLE
;
A
#
# COMPACT_ATOMS: atom_id res chain seq x y z
N GLU A 1 19.54 7.31 2.77
CA GLU A 1 18.45 8.12 2.20
C GLU A 1 17.29 7.18 1.93
N GLU A 2 16.14 7.42 2.58
CA GLU A 2 14.92 6.67 2.26
C GLU A 2 14.48 7.06 0.86
N GLU A 3 14.32 6.09 -0.02
CA GLU A 3 13.74 6.36 -1.33
C GLU A 3 12.29 6.79 -1.17
N PRO A 4 11.84 7.80 -1.91
CA PRO A 4 10.47 8.25 -1.84
C PRO A 4 9.52 7.09 -2.19
N CYS A 5 8.47 6.93 -1.41
CA CYS A 5 7.43 5.92 -1.66
C CYS A 5 6.72 6.10 -3.01
N TYR A 6 6.84 7.28 -3.59
CA TYR A 6 6.30 7.65 -4.89
C TYR A 6 7.37 8.39 -5.69
N PRO A 7 7.81 7.84 -6.81
CA PRO A 7 9.02 8.28 -7.50
C PRO A 7 8.89 9.59 -8.28
N MET A 8 7.75 10.23 -8.27
CA MET A 8 7.53 11.50 -8.98
C MET A 8 7.52 12.64 -7.96
N GLY A 9 8.45 13.58 -8.10
CA GLY A 9 8.57 14.74 -7.24
C GLY A 9 7.38 15.71 -7.31
N ASN A 10 7.57 16.94 -6.81
CA ASN A 10 6.55 17.99 -6.76
C ASN A 10 5.48 17.73 -5.71
N THR A 11 5.90 17.30 -4.53
CA THR A 11 5.04 17.22 -3.35
C THR A 11 4.93 18.62 -2.71
N HIS A 12 3.74 18.95 -2.27
CA HIS A 12 3.45 20.15 -1.48
C HIS A 12 2.20 19.92 -0.65
N GLY A 13 2.13 20.59 0.48
CA GLY A 13 1.03 20.36 1.40
C GLY A 13 0.87 21.48 2.41
N GLY A 14 0.13 21.20 3.47
CA GLY A 14 -0.15 22.15 4.54
C GLY A 14 -0.25 21.48 5.89
N LEU A 15 -0.04 22.26 6.95
CA LEU A 15 -0.22 21.84 8.32
C LEU A 15 -1.59 22.31 8.81
N VAL A 16 -2.31 21.43 9.49
CA VAL A 16 -3.63 21.71 10.03
C VAL A 16 -3.74 21.13 11.44
N GLU A 17 -4.34 21.88 12.34
CA GLU A 17 -4.79 21.38 13.64
C GLU A 17 -6.25 20.94 13.54
N LEU A 18 -6.51 19.68 13.89
CA LEU A 18 -7.85 19.11 13.95
C LEU A 18 -8.06 18.45 15.31
N ASN A 19 -9.01 18.96 16.09
CA ASN A 19 -9.37 18.42 17.42
C ASN A 19 -8.17 18.25 18.36
N GLY A 20 -7.28 19.24 18.42
CA GLY A 20 -6.09 19.23 19.27
C GLY A 20 -4.94 18.34 18.78
N ARG A 21 -4.97 17.92 17.53
CA ARG A 21 -3.92 17.16 16.87
C ARG A 21 -3.47 17.87 15.61
N TYR A 22 -2.19 17.74 15.32
CA TYR A 22 -1.60 18.30 14.12
C TYR A 22 -1.47 17.25 13.05
N TYR A 23 -1.78 17.64 11.81
CA TYR A 23 -1.64 16.81 10.62
C TYR A 23 -0.90 17.57 9.54
N ILE A 24 -0.06 16.86 8.81
CA ILE A 24 0.43 17.30 7.52
C ILE A 24 -0.46 16.68 6.44
N PHE A 25 -1.00 17.53 5.57
CA PHE A 25 -1.68 17.12 4.35
C PHE A 25 -0.72 17.28 3.19
N ASP A 26 -0.60 16.28 2.39
CA ASP A 26 0.23 16.25 1.19
C ASP A 26 -0.54 15.54 0.07
N HIS A 27 0.09 15.29 -1.04
CA HIS A 27 -0.49 14.52 -2.12
C HIS A 27 0.54 13.56 -2.73
N ARG A 28 0.03 12.52 -3.36
CA ARG A 28 0.81 11.59 -4.17
C ARG A 28 0.28 11.56 -5.59
N HIS A 29 1.16 11.27 -6.53
CA HIS A 29 0.76 11.10 -7.92
C HIS A 29 -0.03 9.80 -8.12
N THR A 30 -1.02 9.85 -9.01
CA THR A 30 -1.81 8.71 -9.47
C THR A 30 -1.72 8.61 -10.99
N ASN A 31 -2.14 7.51 -11.58
CA ASN A 31 -2.10 7.27 -13.03
C ASN A 31 -0.72 7.41 -13.69
N ASN A 32 0.38 7.27 -12.93
CA ASN A 32 1.74 7.56 -13.40
C ASN A 32 1.84 8.95 -14.09
N SER A 33 1.12 9.93 -13.58
CA SER A 33 0.98 11.26 -14.17
C SER A 33 1.26 12.35 -13.14
N SER A 34 2.00 13.38 -13.54
CA SER A 34 2.18 14.58 -12.72
C SER A 34 0.93 15.47 -12.63
N PHE A 35 -0.11 15.16 -13.38
CA PHE A 35 -1.37 15.91 -13.40
C PHE A 35 -2.49 15.26 -12.57
N CYS A 36 -2.35 13.99 -12.19
CA CYS A 36 -3.32 13.27 -11.38
C CYS A 36 -2.77 13.08 -9.97
N ARG A 37 -3.58 13.41 -8.95
CA ARG A 37 -3.15 13.38 -7.56
C ARG A 37 -4.22 12.85 -6.63
N GLN A 38 -3.77 12.22 -5.55
CA GLN A 38 -4.60 11.82 -4.42
C GLN A 38 -4.05 12.48 -3.15
N GLY A 39 -4.93 13.07 -2.35
CA GLY A 39 -4.57 13.62 -1.04
C GLY A 39 -4.17 12.52 -0.07
N VAL A 40 -3.15 12.80 0.74
CA VAL A 40 -2.72 11.98 1.87
C VAL A 40 -2.62 12.84 3.12
N ALA A 41 -2.72 12.23 4.28
CA ALA A 41 -2.60 12.93 5.56
C ALA A 41 -1.83 12.07 6.56
N GLU A 42 -0.94 12.70 7.33
CA GLU A 42 -0.21 12.04 8.41
C GLU A 42 -0.33 12.86 9.69
N GLN A 43 -0.58 12.18 10.80
CA GLN A 43 -0.53 12.83 12.11
C GLN A 43 0.92 13.14 12.45
N ILE A 44 1.17 14.36 12.94
CA ILE A 44 2.50 14.81 13.34
C ILE A 44 2.51 15.23 14.81
N ASN A 45 3.69 15.17 15.41
CA ASN A 45 3.96 15.72 16.72
C ASN A 45 4.86 16.93 16.59
N ILE A 46 4.47 18.00 17.26
CA ILE A 46 5.29 19.23 17.39
C ILE A 46 5.85 19.24 18.81
N ASP A 47 7.15 19.30 18.95
CA ASP A 47 7.77 19.35 20.27
C ASP A 47 7.64 20.72 20.96
N ALA A 48 8.12 20.81 22.21
CA ALA A 48 8.06 22.04 22.98
C ALA A 48 8.88 23.20 22.38
N GLN A 49 9.79 22.94 21.46
CA GLN A 49 10.60 23.88 20.72
C GLN A 49 9.97 24.28 19.38
N GLY A 50 8.84 23.68 19.02
CA GLY A 50 8.15 23.90 17.76
C GLY A 50 8.74 23.11 16.58
N LEU A 51 9.55 22.09 16.86
CA LEU A 51 10.17 21.25 15.82
C LEU A 51 9.27 20.05 15.49
N ILE A 52 9.28 19.66 14.23
CA ILE A 52 8.60 18.49 13.71
C ILE A 52 9.67 17.46 13.33
N ALA A 53 9.58 16.25 13.90
CA ALA A 53 10.44 15.15 13.48
C ALA A 53 10.09 14.70 12.06
N GLN A 54 10.97 13.95 11.42
CA GLN A 54 10.67 13.34 10.13
C GLN A 54 9.37 12.54 10.22
N VAL A 55 8.47 12.81 9.29
CA VAL A 55 7.14 12.18 9.23
C VAL A 55 7.23 10.93 8.35
N GLU A 56 6.80 9.81 8.90
CA GLU A 56 6.69 8.57 8.14
C GLU A 56 5.37 8.55 7.36
N SER A 57 5.42 8.09 6.11
CA SER A 57 4.21 7.85 5.34
C SER A 57 3.53 6.56 5.79
N THR A 58 2.26 6.66 6.19
CA THR A 58 1.46 5.53 6.67
C THR A 58 0.18 5.35 5.87
N SER A 59 -0.55 4.28 6.15
CA SER A 59 -1.89 4.06 5.62
C SER A 59 -2.98 4.57 6.57
N CYS A 60 -2.60 5.18 7.69
CA CYS A 60 -3.53 5.56 8.75
C CYS A 60 -4.34 6.82 8.44
N GLY A 61 -3.77 7.76 7.68
CA GLY A 61 -4.46 8.99 7.31
C GLY A 61 -4.97 9.77 8.53
N LEU A 62 -6.25 10.10 8.52
CA LEU A 62 -6.94 10.80 9.64
C LEU A 62 -7.42 9.85 10.74
N ASN A 63 -7.10 8.57 10.67
CA ASN A 63 -7.46 7.63 11.72
C ASN A 63 -6.77 8.02 13.05
N ASN A 64 -7.44 7.73 14.15
CA ASN A 64 -6.88 8.01 15.47
C ASN A 64 -6.01 6.85 15.94
N GLY A 65 -4.77 6.78 15.46
CA GLY A 65 -3.82 5.70 15.72
C GLY A 65 -3.79 4.67 14.59
N TRP A 66 -3.33 3.48 14.89
CA TRP A 66 -3.17 2.41 13.93
C TRP A 66 -4.50 1.91 13.39
N LEU A 67 -4.51 1.40 12.16
CA LEU A 67 -5.65 0.72 11.57
C LEU A 67 -5.95 -0.57 12.36
N ILE A 68 -7.21 -0.98 12.39
CA ILE A 68 -7.61 -2.22 13.05
C ILE A 68 -7.09 -3.41 12.23
N GLY A 69 -6.47 -4.39 12.87
CA GLY A 69 -5.95 -5.60 12.21
C GLY A 69 -7.02 -6.63 11.88
N GLU A 70 -8.21 -6.20 11.47
CA GLU A 70 -9.33 -7.02 10.99
C GLU A 70 -10.21 -6.23 10.04
N GLY A 71 -10.95 -6.90 9.16
CA GLY A 71 -11.89 -6.27 8.22
C GLY A 71 -11.28 -5.95 6.87
N THR A 72 -12.03 -5.24 6.02
CA THR A 72 -11.68 -4.98 4.63
C THR A 72 -11.14 -3.57 4.45
N TYR A 73 -10.04 -3.47 3.71
CA TYR A 73 -9.33 -2.22 3.40
C TYR A 73 -9.17 -2.06 1.89
N PRO A 74 -9.38 -0.86 1.35
CA PRO A 74 -9.14 -0.60 -0.06
C PRO A 74 -7.63 -0.59 -0.35
N ALA A 75 -7.24 -1.14 -1.50
CA ALA A 75 -5.84 -1.22 -1.88
C ALA A 75 -5.18 0.16 -2.05
N TYR A 76 -5.92 1.17 -2.44
CA TYR A 76 -5.39 2.51 -2.69
C TYR A 76 -4.91 3.26 -1.45
N ILE A 77 -5.09 2.74 -0.22
CA ILE A 77 -4.47 3.33 0.98
C ILE A 77 -3.01 2.90 1.15
N ALA A 78 -2.44 2.14 0.21
CA ALA A 78 -1.04 1.75 0.25
C ALA A 78 -0.15 2.99 0.45
N CYS A 79 0.73 2.96 1.44
CA CYS A 79 1.73 4.00 1.67
C CYS A 79 3.08 3.65 1.03
N VAL A 80 3.25 2.42 0.56
CA VAL A 80 4.42 1.93 -0.16
C VAL A 80 3.97 1.32 -1.48
N LEU A 81 4.56 1.79 -2.57
CA LEU A 81 4.34 1.25 -3.91
C LEU A 81 5.60 1.45 -4.74
N TYR A 82 6.45 0.42 -4.79
CA TYR A 82 7.69 0.47 -5.55
C TYR A 82 8.12 -0.92 -6.00
N TYR A 83 9.23 -0.98 -6.74
CA TYR A 83 9.84 -2.24 -7.20
C TYR A 83 11.15 -2.50 -6.46
N GLU A 84 11.48 -3.76 -6.23
CA GLU A 84 12.74 -4.17 -5.60
C GLU A 84 13.97 -3.71 -6.40
N LYS A 85 13.82 -3.59 -7.69
CA LYS A 85 14.82 -3.00 -8.59
C LYS A 85 14.25 -1.75 -9.20
N THR A 86 15.08 -0.76 -9.43
CA THR A 86 14.67 0.45 -10.15
C THR A 86 14.14 0.08 -11.52
N VAL A 87 12.91 0.48 -11.79
CA VAL A 87 12.26 0.33 -13.10
C VAL A 87 11.92 1.71 -13.66
N PRO A 88 11.96 1.89 -14.99
CA PRO A 88 11.44 3.11 -15.58
C PRO A 88 9.96 3.28 -15.27
N ILE A 89 9.55 4.51 -14.98
CA ILE A 89 8.13 4.84 -14.77
C ILE A 89 7.51 5.02 -16.15
N ASP A 90 6.62 4.12 -16.48
CA ASP A 90 5.81 4.15 -17.68
C ASP A 90 4.37 3.68 -17.39
N ASP A 91 3.55 3.52 -18.39
CA ASP A 91 2.16 3.08 -18.29
C ASP A 91 1.98 1.64 -17.77
N ARG A 92 3.07 0.85 -17.71
CA ARG A 92 3.09 -0.51 -17.15
C ARG A 92 3.51 -0.55 -15.69
N THR A 93 4.06 0.53 -15.17
CA THR A 93 4.48 0.63 -13.77
C THR A 93 3.25 0.66 -12.87
N ALA A 94 3.29 -0.08 -11.76
CA ALA A 94 2.20 -0.11 -10.81
C ALA A 94 1.84 1.29 -10.31
N CYS A 95 0.56 1.63 -10.31
CA CYS A 95 0.08 2.92 -9.85
C CYS A 95 -1.34 2.84 -9.29
N ILE A 96 -1.70 3.78 -8.44
CA ILE A 96 -3.08 3.98 -8.02
C ILE A 96 -3.83 4.64 -9.18
N THR A 97 -5.00 4.10 -9.51
CA THR A 97 -5.91 4.60 -10.54
C THR A 97 -7.37 4.42 -10.13
N GLN A 98 -8.30 4.71 -11.00
CA GLN A 98 -9.73 4.55 -10.78
C GLN A 98 -10.46 4.21 -12.09
N ASP A 99 -11.60 3.53 -11.98
CA ASP A 99 -12.47 3.23 -13.12
C ASP A 99 -13.43 4.39 -13.44
N GLY A 100 -13.77 5.23 -12.45
CA GLY A 100 -14.66 6.37 -12.59
C GLY A 100 -13.95 7.65 -13.06
N GLU A 101 -14.75 8.66 -13.38
CA GLU A 101 -14.27 9.99 -13.76
C GLU A 101 -13.78 10.77 -12.52
N ASP A 102 -13.08 11.88 -12.76
CA ASP A 102 -12.69 12.81 -11.72
C ASP A 102 -13.92 13.39 -10.99
N ARG A 103 -13.80 13.49 -9.67
CA ARG A 103 -14.83 14.08 -8.77
C ARG A 103 -16.09 13.27 -8.56
N GLU A 104 -16.09 12.01 -8.92
CA GLU A 104 -17.15 11.10 -8.50
C GLU A 104 -17.09 10.84 -7.00
N SER A 105 -18.26 10.61 -6.38
CA SER A 105 -18.35 10.33 -4.94
C SER A 105 -17.76 8.97 -4.54
N LEU A 106 -17.73 8.00 -5.46
CA LEU A 106 -17.19 6.66 -5.27
C LEU A 106 -16.44 6.22 -6.55
N PRO A 107 -15.20 6.67 -6.75
CA PRO A 107 -14.50 6.53 -8.02
C PRO A 107 -13.96 5.12 -8.32
N GLY A 108 -14.21 4.11 -7.48
CA GLY A 108 -13.71 2.76 -7.74
C GLY A 108 -12.18 2.68 -7.86
N GLN A 109 -11.47 3.22 -6.87
CA GLN A 109 -10.00 3.27 -6.89
C GLN A 109 -9.36 1.91 -6.60
N TYR A 110 -8.24 1.63 -7.28
CA TYR A 110 -7.45 0.40 -7.12
C TYR A 110 -5.99 0.63 -7.48
N ILE A 111 -5.13 -0.34 -7.23
CA ILE A 111 -3.75 -0.36 -7.71
C ILE A 111 -3.73 -1.18 -9.00
N ARG A 112 -3.28 -0.57 -10.10
CA ARG A 112 -3.13 -1.20 -11.40
C ARG A 112 -1.70 -1.65 -11.65
N GLY A 113 -1.53 -2.74 -12.39
CA GLY A 113 -0.26 -3.09 -13.03
C GLY A 113 0.80 -3.66 -12.10
N ILE A 114 0.40 -4.29 -10.99
CA ILE A 114 1.32 -4.96 -10.08
C ILE A 114 1.97 -6.13 -10.80
N SER A 115 3.31 -6.12 -10.94
CA SER A 115 4.09 -7.09 -11.68
C SER A 115 5.31 -7.58 -10.91
N ASP A 116 6.16 -8.39 -11.52
CA ASP A 116 7.34 -8.99 -10.87
C ASP A 116 8.20 -7.96 -10.13
N GLY A 117 8.52 -8.26 -8.88
CA GLY A 117 9.30 -7.42 -7.99
C GLY A 117 8.57 -6.22 -7.40
N CYS A 118 7.28 -6.04 -7.73
CA CYS A 118 6.48 -4.97 -7.11
C CYS A 118 6.21 -5.26 -5.64
N ILE A 119 6.29 -4.22 -4.81
CA ILE A 119 5.99 -4.22 -3.39
C ILE A 119 4.87 -3.23 -3.12
N VAL A 120 3.77 -3.72 -2.57
CA VAL A 120 2.64 -2.91 -2.11
C VAL A 120 2.59 -3.00 -0.60
N GLY A 121 2.72 -1.87 0.09
CA GLY A 121 2.84 -1.86 1.55
C GLY A 121 1.85 -0.95 2.25
N TYR A 122 1.47 -1.39 3.44
CA TYR A 122 0.50 -0.74 4.33
C TYR A 122 1.07 -0.64 5.75
N ARG A 123 1.02 0.51 6.38
CA ARG A 123 1.54 0.80 7.73
C ARG A 123 0.54 1.64 8.50
N TYR A 124 0.16 1.32 9.71
CA TYR A 124 0.34 0.11 10.49
C TYR A 124 -1.02 -0.43 10.89
N PHE A 125 -1.08 -1.71 11.18
CA PHE A 125 -2.25 -2.36 11.75
C PHE A 125 -1.98 -2.76 13.19
N GLN A 126 -2.99 -2.64 14.04
CA GLN A 126 -2.98 -3.18 15.39
C GLN A 126 -4.07 -4.24 15.53
N GLY A 127 -3.71 -5.47 15.78
CA GLY A 127 -4.67 -6.56 15.81
C GLY A 127 -4.23 -7.78 16.58
N LYS A 128 -5.12 -8.76 16.57
CA LYS A 128 -4.89 -10.12 17.02
C LYS A 128 -4.12 -10.91 15.97
N GLU A 129 -3.90 -12.18 16.22
CA GLU A 129 -3.34 -13.10 15.21
C GLU A 129 -4.22 -13.10 13.96
N LEU A 130 -3.56 -13.03 12.78
CA LEU A 130 -4.22 -13.25 11.50
C LEU A 130 -3.91 -14.66 11.02
N SER A 131 -4.93 -15.34 10.52
CA SER A 131 -4.82 -16.67 9.91
C SER A 131 -4.99 -16.63 8.40
N ASN A 132 -5.69 -15.63 7.88
CA ASN A 132 -5.93 -15.48 6.46
C ASN A 132 -5.92 -14.00 6.04
N ILE A 133 -5.51 -13.77 4.81
CA ILE A 133 -5.72 -12.51 4.10
C ILE A 133 -6.40 -12.85 2.78
N ARG A 134 -7.52 -12.19 2.50
CA ARG A 134 -8.17 -12.28 1.20
C ARG A 134 -7.81 -11.06 0.37
N LEU A 135 -7.51 -11.26 -0.91
CA LEU A 135 -7.24 -10.20 -1.87
C LEU A 135 -8.28 -10.27 -2.98
N THR A 136 -8.88 -9.12 -3.30
CA THR A 136 -9.73 -8.94 -4.48
C THR A 136 -8.89 -8.36 -5.59
N LEU A 137 -8.67 -9.15 -6.64
CA LEU A 137 -7.75 -8.82 -7.72
C LEU A 137 -8.27 -9.28 -9.08
N ARG A 138 -7.70 -8.76 -10.16
CA ARG A 138 -7.96 -9.17 -11.54
C ARG A 138 -6.67 -9.08 -12.37
N GLY A 139 -6.64 -9.68 -13.54
CA GLY A 139 -5.52 -9.59 -14.46
C GLY A 139 -5.02 -10.95 -14.91
N ARG A 140 -3.76 -11.01 -15.31
CA ARG A 140 -3.09 -12.25 -15.71
C ARG A 140 -1.75 -12.32 -15.03
N MET A 141 -1.59 -13.28 -14.15
CA MET A 141 -0.33 -13.52 -13.46
C MET A 141 -0.14 -15.01 -13.20
N LYS A 142 1.07 -15.48 -13.44
CA LYS A 142 1.52 -16.80 -13.04
C LYS A 142 2.78 -16.66 -12.19
N GLY A 143 2.69 -17.05 -10.92
CA GLY A 143 3.82 -16.87 -10.00
C GLY A 143 3.43 -17.09 -8.55
N THR A 144 4.10 -16.37 -7.65
CA THR A 144 3.86 -16.44 -6.21
C THR A 144 3.65 -15.05 -5.64
N LEU A 145 2.65 -14.95 -4.79
CA LEU A 145 2.39 -13.77 -3.97
C LEU A 145 2.83 -14.08 -2.54
N TYR A 146 3.69 -13.23 -1.99
CA TYR A 146 4.19 -13.32 -0.62
C TYR A 146 3.61 -12.21 0.24
N VAL A 147 3.33 -12.53 1.50
CA VAL A 147 2.97 -11.57 2.54
C VAL A 147 4.13 -11.47 3.53
N THR A 148 4.59 -10.26 3.79
CA THR A 148 5.67 -10.00 4.76
C THR A 148 5.27 -8.92 5.75
N CYS A 149 5.86 -8.94 6.97
CA CYS A 149 5.59 -7.99 8.06
C CYS A 149 6.85 -7.31 8.58
N HIS A 150 7.88 -7.15 7.77
CA HIS A 150 9.15 -6.52 8.18
C HIS A 150 9.21 -5.06 7.73
N GLU A 151 9.49 -4.17 8.68
CA GLU A 151 9.58 -2.72 8.45
C GLU A 151 10.83 -2.32 7.68
N GLU A 152 12.00 -2.84 8.08
CA GLU A 152 13.28 -2.39 7.56
C GLU A 152 13.85 -3.33 6.50
N GLY A 153 14.37 -2.74 5.45
CA GLY A 153 15.22 -3.43 4.48
C GLY A 153 14.56 -4.57 3.72
N GLY A 154 13.26 -4.78 3.92
CA GLY A 154 12.50 -5.83 3.26
C GLY A 154 12.61 -5.79 1.74
N ARG A 155 12.94 -4.64 1.17
CA ARG A 155 13.18 -4.45 -0.25
C ARG A 155 14.27 -5.35 -0.81
N MET A 156 15.36 -5.50 -0.07
CA MET A 156 16.54 -6.28 -0.48
C MET A 156 16.51 -7.73 0.00
N GLN A 157 15.58 -8.08 0.90
CA GLN A 157 15.49 -9.44 1.40
C GLN A 157 14.62 -10.29 0.48
N ASP A 158 15.05 -11.52 0.29
CA ASP A 158 14.29 -12.52 -0.44
C ASP A 158 12.92 -12.78 0.23
N PRO A 159 11.80 -12.48 -0.44
CA PRO A 159 10.47 -12.62 0.15
C PRO A 159 10.18 -14.04 0.61
N GLU A 160 10.71 -15.06 -0.04
CA GLU A 160 10.51 -16.46 0.33
C GLU A 160 11.03 -16.77 1.74
N LYS A 161 12.10 -16.08 2.18
CA LYS A 161 12.73 -16.30 3.49
C LYS A 161 12.04 -15.59 4.64
N ILE A 162 11.31 -14.52 4.36
CA ILE A 162 10.73 -13.63 5.38
C ILE A 162 9.20 -13.59 5.34
N ALA A 163 8.58 -14.35 4.45
CA ALA A 163 7.14 -14.40 4.31
C ALA A 163 6.46 -14.98 5.57
N VAL A 164 5.40 -14.33 6.00
CA VAL A 164 4.45 -14.85 7.00
C VAL A 164 3.33 -15.65 6.35
N GLY A 165 3.25 -15.63 5.03
CA GLY A 165 2.35 -16.42 4.21
C GLY A 165 2.63 -16.23 2.73
N SER A 166 2.18 -17.17 1.91
CA SER A 166 2.28 -17.07 0.46
C SER A 166 1.22 -17.93 -0.22
N CYS A 167 0.94 -17.61 -1.49
CA CYS A 167 0.14 -18.48 -2.36
C CYS A 167 0.71 -18.50 -3.78
N ILE A 168 0.54 -19.63 -4.43
CA ILE A 168 0.78 -19.75 -5.88
C ILE A 168 -0.44 -19.17 -6.58
N CYS A 169 -0.20 -18.23 -7.48
CA CYS A 169 -1.20 -17.59 -8.30
C CYS A 169 -1.08 -18.09 -9.74
N ASP A 170 -2.17 -18.57 -10.31
CA ASP A 170 -2.34 -18.79 -11.75
C ASP A 170 -3.67 -18.14 -12.12
N ILE A 171 -3.62 -16.79 -12.25
CA ILE A 171 -4.79 -15.94 -12.41
C ILE A 171 -4.89 -15.54 -13.87
N SER A 172 -6.07 -15.70 -14.44
CA SER A 172 -6.41 -15.25 -15.79
C SER A 172 -7.87 -14.74 -15.78
N ALA A 173 -8.12 -13.71 -14.96
CA ALA A 173 -9.45 -13.14 -14.74
C ALA A 173 -9.56 -11.77 -15.35
N GLY A 174 -10.57 -11.55 -16.19
CA GLY A 174 -10.97 -10.23 -16.69
C GLY A 174 -11.76 -9.43 -15.65
N ASP A 175 -12.49 -10.13 -14.78
CA ASP A 175 -13.29 -9.58 -13.70
C ASP A 175 -12.60 -9.73 -12.34
N TRP A 176 -13.06 -9.00 -11.34
CA TRP A 176 -12.55 -9.11 -9.99
C TRP A 176 -12.84 -10.48 -9.38
N GLU A 177 -11.82 -11.13 -8.88
CA GLU A 177 -11.92 -12.40 -8.16
C GLU A 177 -11.21 -12.30 -6.81
N THR A 178 -11.57 -13.17 -5.87
CA THR A 178 -10.98 -13.20 -4.53
C THR A 178 -10.13 -14.45 -4.34
N ILE A 179 -8.88 -14.24 -3.92
CA ILE A 179 -8.00 -15.32 -3.48
C ILE A 179 -7.77 -15.22 -1.97
N THR A 180 -7.49 -16.33 -1.32
CA THR A 180 -7.16 -16.40 0.10
C THR A 180 -5.73 -16.87 0.28
N ILE A 181 -4.97 -16.14 1.10
CA ILE A 181 -3.60 -16.46 1.47
C ILE A 181 -3.59 -16.84 2.94
N PRO A 182 -3.28 -18.08 3.30
CA PRO A 182 -3.01 -18.46 4.68
C PRO A 182 -1.77 -17.69 5.20
N VAL A 183 -1.87 -17.09 6.37
CA VAL A 183 -0.78 -16.32 6.99
C VAL A 183 -0.62 -16.68 8.46
N GLN A 184 0.54 -16.34 9.03
CA GLN A 184 0.81 -16.44 10.46
C GLN A 184 1.35 -15.10 10.96
N VAL A 185 0.44 -14.16 11.23
CA VAL A 185 0.78 -12.85 11.79
C VAL A 185 0.43 -12.84 13.26
N ARG A 186 1.40 -12.48 14.11
CA ARG A 186 1.22 -12.44 15.56
C ARG A 186 0.46 -11.20 16.01
N THR A 187 -0.19 -11.30 17.16
CA THR A 187 -0.79 -10.15 17.85
C THR A 187 0.22 -9.02 18.05
N GLY A 188 -0.19 -7.80 17.78
CA GLY A 188 0.64 -6.60 17.98
C GLY A 188 0.36 -5.51 16.94
N VAL A 189 1.33 -4.63 16.80
CA VAL A 189 1.38 -3.63 15.72
C VAL A 189 2.31 -4.14 14.64
N TYR A 190 1.86 -4.15 13.41
CA TYR A 190 2.61 -4.68 12.28
C TYR A 190 2.29 -3.94 10.97
N PRO A 191 3.28 -3.79 10.08
CA PRO A 191 3.05 -3.45 8.69
C PRO A 191 2.68 -4.70 7.90
N LEU A 192 2.06 -4.52 6.74
CA LEU A 192 1.81 -5.58 5.76
C LEU A 192 2.36 -5.17 4.41
N TYR A 193 3.10 -6.09 3.79
CA TYR A 193 3.59 -5.92 2.42
C TYR A 193 3.19 -7.11 1.57
N PHE A 194 2.60 -6.82 0.41
CA PHE A 194 2.34 -7.81 -0.64
C PHE A 194 3.45 -7.69 -1.68
N ARG A 195 4.12 -8.80 -1.95
CA ARG A 195 5.27 -8.87 -2.86
C ARG A 195 5.01 -9.89 -3.94
N PHE A 196 5.22 -9.51 -5.17
CA PHE A 196 4.87 -10.30 -6.34
C PHE A 196 6.13 -10.84 -7.02
N ARG A 197 6.09 -12.15 -7.37
CA ARG A 197 7.12 -12.84 -8.13
C ARG A 197 6.48 -13.69 -9.22
N GLY A 198 6.82 -13.43 -10.48
CA GLY A 198 6.32 -14.22 -11.60
C GLY A 198 6.11 -13.41 -12.87
N GLU A 199 5.33 -13.96 -13.78
CA GLU A 199 5.04 -13.39 -15.08
C GLU A 199 3.66 -12.74 -15.12
N GLY A 200 3.50 -11.66 -15.88
CA GLY A 200 2.24 -10.94 -16.04
C GLY A 200 2.05 -9.80 -15.05
N SER A 201 0.81 -9.38 -14.88
CA SER A 201 0.44 -8.29 -13.96
C SER A 201 -0.96 -8.46 -13.41
N LEU A 202 -1.18 -7.88 -12.23
CA LEU A 202 -2.46 -7.85 -11.51
C LEU A 202 -2.86 -6.43 -11.16
N ASP A 203 -4.17 -6.21 -11.09
CA ASP A 203 -4.78 -5.10 -10.39
C ASP A 203 -5.29 -5.57 -9.03
N LEU A 204 -5.21 -4.72 -8.00
CA LEU A 204 -5.65 -5.00 -6.64
C LEU A 204 -6.65 -3.95 -6.19
N ALA A 205 -7.89 -4.37 -5.86
CA ALA A 205 -8.96 -3.48 -5.41
C ALA A 205 -8.96 -3.30 -3.89
N GLU A 206 -8.90 -4.40 -3.16
CA GLU A 206 -9.02 -4.43 -1.70
C GLU A 206 -8.39 -5.69 -1.10
N PHE A 207 -8.22 -5.67 0.20
CA PHE A 207 -7.83 -6.84 0.97
C PHE A 207 -8.60 -6.93 2.28
N THR A 208 -8.84 -8.16 2.76
CA THR A 208 -9.53 -8.43 4.03
C THR A 208 -8.61 -9.18 4.96
N LEU A 209 -8.52 -8.74 6.20
CA LEU A 209 -7.75 -9.33 7.30
C LEU A 209 -8.66 -10.19 8.18
N GLU A 210 -8.29 -11.49 8.39
CA GLU A 210 -9.08 -12.50 9.13
C GLU A 210 -8.25 -13.33 10.11
#